data_c45454a6ac783c2bb2a58451ae9b4910
#
_entry.id   c45454a6ac783c2bb2a58451ae9b4910
#
_cell.length_a   1.000
_cell.length_b   1.000
_cell.length_c   1.000
_cell.angle_alpha   90.00
_cell.angle_beta   90.00
_cell.angle_gamma   90.00
#
_symmetry.space_group_name_H-M   'P 1'
#
loop_
_entity.id
_entity.type
_entity.pdbx_description
1 polymer ?
#
loop_
_entity_poly.entity_id
_entity_poly.type
_entity_poly.pdbx_seq_one_letter_code
_entity_poly.pdbx_strand_id
1 'polypeptide(L)'
;LRETKTVPAPPCPITLLQAVPKGKIIESIIQKATELGVARVVPLLTERVVMDLDDKHAARKGEKWQQVAIEAIKQCGAAWLPRVEAPVTPKEFLARAEKFELPIIASLQPGAQHPRQYFEKFQAQYGRKPQSACLWIGPEGDFTAAEVAAIAAAGALPITLGKLVLRVET
;
A
#
# COMPACT_ATOMS: atom_id res chain seq x y z
N LEU A 1 30.87 20.39 11.85
CA LEU A 1 30.64 19.15 11.07
C LEU A 1 29.38 18.50 11.64
N ARG A 2 28.30 18.35 10.84
CA ARG A 2 27.12 17.57 11.27
C ARG A 2 27.48 16.08 11.16
N GLU A 3 27.34 15.35 12.25
CA GLU A 3 27.50 13.90 12.22
C GLU A 3 26.44 13.28 11.29
N THR A 4 26.88 12.53 10.31
CA THR A 4 25.98 11.76 9.44
C THR A 4 25.62 10.45 10.15
N LYS A 5 24.39 10.32 10.63
CA LYS A 5 23.89 9.06 11.18
C LYS A 5 23.36 8.17 10.05
N THR A 6 23.93 7.01 9.87
CA THR A 6 23.39 5.99 8.99
C THR A 6 22.28 5.23 9.72
N VAL A 7 21.08 5.26 9.16
CA VAL A 7 19.92 4.51 9.69
C VAL A 7 19.73 3.27 8.84
N PRO A 8 19.65 2.05 9.43
CA PRO A 8 19.44 0.83 8.66
C PRO A 8 18.09 0.84 7.96
N ALA A 9 17.99 0.18 6.81
CA ALA A 9 16.73 0.03 6.09
C ALA A 9 15.70 -0.72 6.95
N PRO A 10 14.39 -0.45 6.77
CA PRO A 10 13.35 -1.20 7.45
C PRO A 10 13.51 -2.71 7.17
N PRO A 11 13.40 -3.57 8.20
CA PRO A 11 13.64 -5.02 8.05
C PRO A 11 12.60 -5.71 7.16
N CYS A 12 11.44 -5.13 7.00
CA CYS A 12 10.36 -5.56 6.11
C CYS A 12 9.77 -4.33 5.41
N PRO A 13 10.31 -3.91 4.26
CA PRO A 13 9.72 -2.81 3.50
C PRO A 13 8.30 -3.17 3.05
N ILE A 14 7.36 -2.26 3.36
CA ILE A 14 5.95 -2.41 3.01
C ILE A 14 5.65 -1.59 1.76
N THR A 15 5.01 -2.20 0.78
CA THR A 15 4.40 -1.54 -0.37
C THR A 15 2.91 -1.40 -0.13
N LEU A 16 2.42 -0.17 -0.04
CA LEU A 16 0.99 0.13 0.04
C LEU A 16 0.42 0.29 -1.38
N LEU A 17 -0.49 -0.58 -1.75
CA LEU A 17 -1.26 -0.57 -3.00
C LEU A 17 -2.63 0.03 -2.68
N GLN A 18 -2.74 1.35 -2.80
CA GLN A 18 -3.88 2.12 -2.33
C GLN A 18 -4.79 2.53 -3.48
N ALA A 19 -6.01 2.03 -3.53
CA ALA A 19 -7.01 2.58 -4.44
C ALA A 19 -7.22 4.07 -4.16
N VAL A 20 -7.19 4.89 -5.22
CA VAL A 20 -7.37 6.33 -5.09
C VAL A 20 -8.80 6.61 -4.63
N PRO A 21 -9.01 7.15 -3.43
CA PRO A 21 -10.34 7.46 -2.93
C PRO A 21 -10.90 8.73 -3.60
N LYS A 22 -12.18 8.98 -3.43
CA LYS A 22 -12.81 10.21 -3.90
C LYS A 22 -12.20 11.45 -3.20
N GLY A 23 -12.12 12.55 -3.93
CA GLY A 23 -11.63 13.82 -3.39
C GLY A 23 -10.11 13.86 -3.18
N LYS A 24 -9.67 14.50 -2.08
CA LYS A 24 -8.25 14.72 -1.77
C LYS A 24 -7.70 13.82 -0.65
N ILE A 25 -8.47 12.81 -0.23
CA ILE A 25 -8.13 11.94 0.91
C ILE A 25 -6.80 11.20 0.68
N ILE A 26 -6.46 10.88 -0.57
CA ILE A 26 -5.20 10.20 -0.91
C ILE A 26 -3.95 10.92 -0.36
N GLU A 27 -3.95 12.25 -0.32
CA GLU A 27 -2.81 13.02 0.21
C GLU A 27 -2.63 12.77 1.72
N SER A 28 -3.74 12.72 2.48
CA SER A 28 -3.71 12.36 3.90
C SER A 28 -3.27 10.92 4.14
N ILE A 29 -3.68 9.99 3.28
CA ILE A 29 -3.24 8.59 3.36
C ILE A 29 -1.73 8.49 3.13
N ILE A 30 -1.21 9.14 2.09
CA ILE A 30 0.23 9.15 1.79
C ILE A 30 1.02 9.76 2.94
N GLN A 31 0.55 10.87 3.50
CA GLN A 31 1.17 11.49 4.67
C GLN A 31 1.26 10.50 5.84
N LYS A 32 0.14 9.92 6.25
CA LYS A 32 0.09 8.97 7.38
C LYS A 32 0.90 7.70 7.11
N ALA A 33 0.82 7.13 5.92
CA ALA A 33 1.61 5.96 5.54
C ALA A 33 3.12 6.27 5.60
N THR A 34 3.52 7.47 5.20
CA THR A 34 4.91 7.93 5.31
C THR A 34 5.35 8.05 6.77
N GLU A 35 4.53 8.64 7.63
CA GLU A 35 4.77 8.75 9.07
C GLU A 35 4.91 7.37 9.75
N LEU A 36 4.18 6.37 9.25
CA LEU A 36 4.23 4.98 9.70
C LEU A 36 5.38 4.16 9.08
N GLY A 37 6.18 4.76 8.19
CA GLY A 37 7.37 4.13 7.63
C GLY A 37 7.11 3.21 6.44
N VAL A 38 6.06 3.44 5.64
CA VAL A 38 5.87 2.74 4.37
C VAL A 38 7.09 2.96 3.46
N ALA A 39 7.50 1.93 2.73
CA ALA A 39 8.64 2.04 1.81
C ALA A 39 8.22 2.51 0.41
N ARG A 40 7.01 2.15 -0.02
CA ARG A 40 6.47 2.49 -1.34
C ARG A 40 4.96 2.62 -1.30
N VAL A 41 4.43 3.62 -2.02
CA VAL A 41 2.99 3.79 -2.26
C VAL A 41 2.74 3.69 -3.75
N VAL A 42 1.82 2.81 -4.14
CA VAL A 42 1.33 2.65 -5.52
C VAL A 42 -0.15 3.02 -5.53
N PRO A 43 -0.52 4.20 -6.00
CA PRO A 43 -1.91 4.57 -6.16
C PRO A 43 -2.58 3.71 -7.22
N LEU A 44 -3.77 3.18 -6.96
CA LEU A 44 -4.49 2.29 -7.87
C LEU A 44 -5.72 2.97 -8.45
N LEU A 45 -5.87 2.89 -9.76
CA LEU A 45 -7.07 3.24 -10.50
C LEU A 45 -7.93 1.99 -10.68
N THR A 46 -8.86 1.76 -9.75
CA THR A 46 -9.75 0.60 -9.77
C THR A 46 -10.98 0.87 -10.64
N GLU A 47 -11.69 -0.15 -11.07
CA GLU A 47 -12.89 -0.02 -11.92
C GLU A 47 -13.98 0.87 -11.30
N ARG A 48 -14.04 0.94 -9.96
CA ARG A 48 -15.01 1.76 -9.22
C ARG A 48 -14.54 3.18 -8.94
N VAL A 49 -13.32 3.51 -9.33
CA VAL A 49 -12.77 4.87 -9.26
C VAL A 49 -12.86 5.49 -10.65
N VAL A 50 -13.83 6.37 -10.83
CA VAL A 50 -13.99 7.13 -12.09
C VAL A 50 -12.93 8.22 -12.14
N MET A 51 -11.74 7.87 -12.63
CA MET A 51 -10.68 8.83 -12.91
C MET A 51 -10.06 8.47 -14.26
N ASP A 52 -10.53 9.15 -15.30
CA ASP A 52 -9.93 9.06 -16.62
C ASP A 52 -8.65 9.91 -16.62
N LEU A 53 -7.50 9.26 -16.59
CA LEU A 53 -6.19 9.90 -16.57
C LEU A 53 -5.40 9.40 -17.76
N ASP A 54 -5.03 10.31 -18.63
CA ASP A 54 -3.95 10.05 -19.58
C ASP A 54 -2.60 9.94 -18.85
N ASP A 55 -1.59 9.36 -19.49
CA ASP A 55 -0.25 9.13 -18.91
C ASP A 55 0.39 10.40 -18.36
N LYS A 56 0.17 11.54 -19.01
CA LYS A 56 0.72 12.82 -18.59
C LYS A 56 0.11 13.33 -17.31
N HIS A 57 -1.21 13.19 -17.14
CA HIS A 57 -1.90 13.55 -15.90
C HIS A 57 -1.57 12.56 -14.77
N ALA A 58 -1.42 11.28 -15.07
CA ALA A 58 -0.98 10.27 -14.11
C ALA A 58 0.42 10.58 -13.57
N ALA A 59 1.38 10.90 -14.44
CA ALA A 59 2.74 11.29 -14.03
C ALA A 59 2.74 12.52 -13.12
N ARG A 60 2.03 13.59 -13.48
CA ARG A 60 1.91 14.80 -12.68
C ARG A 60 1.30 14.55 -11.30
N LYS A 61 0.33 13.63 -11.21
CA LYS A 61 -0.24 13.23 -9.91
C LYS A 61 0.78 12.49 -9.06
N GLY A 62 1.55 11.57 -9.64
CA GLY A 62 2.63 10.88 -8.95
C GLY A 62 3.65 11.87 -8.37
N GLU A 63 4.10 12.85 -9.15
CA GLU A 63 5.01 13.91 -8.69
C GLU A 63 4.42 14.72 -7.53
N LYS A 64 3.16 15.15 -7.65
CA LYS A 64 2.45 15.86 -6.59
C LYS A 64 2.37 15.05 -5.30
N TRP A 65 2.03 13.79 -5.39
CA TRP A 65 1.92 12.89 -4.23
C TRP A 65 3.29 12.54 -3.63
N GLN A 66 4.33 12.44 -4.46
CA GLN A 66 5.70 12.32 -3.97
C GLN A 66 6.10 13.55 -3.13
N GLN A 67 5.66 14.75 -3.52
CA GLN A 67 5.91 15.95 -2.74
C GLN A 67 5.23 15.91 -1.36
N VAL A 68 4.02 15.33 -1.25
CA VAL A 68 3.35 15.11 0.04
C VAL A 68 4.21 14.22 0.95
N ALA A 69 4.78 13.14 0.42
CA ALA A 69 5.67 12.28 1.18
C ALA A 69 6.95 13.00 1.64
N ILE A 70 7.52 13.87 0.79
CA ILE A 70 8.69 14.68 1.15
C ILE A 70 8.37 15.64 2.31
N GLU A 71 7.22 16.31 2.28
CA GLU A 71 6.82 17.19 3.39
C GLU A 71 6.54 16.38 4.68
N ALA A 72 5.93 15.18 4.55
CA ALA A 72 5.69 14.32 5.69
C ALA A 72 6.99 13.89 6.38
N ILE A 73 8.03 13.45 5.65
CA ILE A 73 9.30 13.07 6.28
C ILE A 73 10.03 14.23 6.93
N LYS A 74 9.92 15.43 6.39
CA LYS A 74 10.49 16.63 7.00
C LYS A 74 9.85 16.91 8.36
N GLN A 75 8.54 16.72 8.46
CA GLN A 75 7.77 16.95 9.67
C GLN A 75 8.02 15.85 10.72
N CYS A 76 7.94 14.58 10.34
CA CYS A 76 8.05 13.45 11.29
C CYS A 76 9.51 13.03 11.57
N GLY A 77 10.47 13.51 10.79
CA GLY A 77 11.89 13.16 10.96
C GLY A 77 12.24 11.75 10.51
N ALA A 78 11.41 11.10 9.67
CA ALA A 78 11.70 9.79 9.13
C ALA A 78 12.99 9.80 8.31
N ALA A 79 13.83 8.77 8.49
CA ALA A 79 15.12 8.67 7.80
C ALA A 79 15.00 8.17 6.35
N TRP A 80 13.87 7.58 6.00
CA TRP A 80 13.63 6.96 4.70
C TRP A 80 12.45 7.62 4.00
N LEU A 81 12.70 8.14 2.79
CA LEU A 81 11.66 8.69 1.93
C LEU A 81 10.97 7.54 1.17
N PRO A 82 9.66 7.34 1.32
CA PRO A 82 8.93 6.38 0.51
C PRO A 82 8.88 6.84 -0.95
N ARG A 83 8.92 5.88 -1.87
CA ARG A 83 8.65 6.13 -3.28
C ARG A 83 7.13 6.14 -3.50
N VAL A 84 6.61 7.24 -4.03
CA VAL A 84 5.22 7.34 -4.49
C VAL A 84 5.22 7.24 -6.02
N GLU A 85 4.55 6.25 -6.56
CA GLU A 85 4.51 6.01 -8.00
C GLU A 85 3.39 6.81 -8.70
N ALA A 86 3.47 6.90 -10.02
CA ALA A 86 2.32 7.29 -10.81
C ALA A 86 1.18 6.27 -10.64
N PRO A 87 -0.09 6.70 -10.65
CA PRO A 87 -1.21 5.78 -10.53
C PRO A 87 -1.27 4.79 -11.68
N VAL A 88 -1.60 3.55 -11.37
CA VAL A 88 -1.75 2.44 -12.32
C VAL A 88 -3.00 1.63 -11.99
N THR A 89 -3.49 0.84 -12.93
CA THR A 89 -4.58 -0.10 -12.66
C THR A 89 -4.06 -1.32 -11.88
N PRO A 90 -4.93 -2.03 -11.12
CA PRO A 90 -4.57 -3.31 -10.50
C PRO A 90 -4.00 -4.32 -11.52
N LYS A 91 -4.58 -4.37 -12.72
CA LYS A 91 -4.12 -5.24 -13.82
C LYS A 91 -2.69 -4.92 -14.26
N GLU A 92 -2.37 -3.65 -14.47
CA GLU A 92 -1.01 -3.21 -14.84
C GLU A 92 0.00 -3.52 -13.75
N PHE A 93 -0.36 -3.30 -12.47
CA PHE A 93 0.53 -3.67 -11.38
C PHE A 93 0.77 -5.18 -11.31
N LEU A 94 -0.28 -5.99 -11.42
CA LEU A 94 -0.15 -7.45 -11.41
C LEU A 94 0.67 -7.97 -12.60
N ALA A 95 0.58 -7.31 -13.76
CA ALA A 95 1.38 -7.65 -14.95
C ALA A 95 2.89 -7.47 -14.75
N ARG A 96 3.32 -6.68 -13.74
CA ARG A 96 4.75 -6.54 -13.39
C ARG A 96 5.33 -7.82 -12.75
N ALA A 97 4.49 -8.76 -12.33
CA ALA A 97 4.85 -10.01 -11.68
C ALA A 97 5.80 -9.84 -10.47
N GLU A 98 5.71 -8.70 -9.77
CA GLU A 98 6.50 -8.44 -8.57
C GLU A 98 6.17 -9.47 -7.48
N LYS A 99 7.19 -9.95 -6.78
CA LYS A 99 7.04 -10.95 -5.72
C LYS A 99 7.20 -10.31 -4.35
N PHE A 100 6.26 -10.59 -3.47
CA PHE A 100 6.30 -10.23 -2.07
C PHE A 100 6.22 -11.51 -1.23
N GLU A 101 6.96 -11.55 -0.14
CA GLU A 101 6.91 -12.71 0.76
C GLU A 101 5.59 -12.78 1.53
N LEU A 102 4.98 -11.63 1.80
CA LEU A 102 3.68 -11.55 2.46
C LEU A 102 2.75 -10.54 1.75
N PRO A 103 2.10 -10.93 0.65
CA PRO A 103 1.05 -10.11 0.04
C PRO A 103 -0.26 -10.26 0.82
N ILE A 104 -0.90 -9.16 1.17
CA ILE A 104 -2.17 -9.12 1.91
C ILE A 104 -3.15 -8.14 1.27
N ILE A 105 -4.45 -8.43 1.41
CA ILE A 105 -5.54 -7.57 0.91
C ILE A 105 -6.55 -7.33 2.03
N ALA A 106 -6.85 -6.06 2.32
CA ALA A 106 -7.95 -5.73 3.22
C ALA A 106 -9.27 -6.17 2.59
N SER A 107 -10.04 -6.97 3.32
CA SER A 107 -11.25 -7.60 2.80
C SER A 107 -12.33 -7.69 3.87
N LEU A 108 -13.57 -7.45 3.46
CA LEU A 108 -14.75 -7.66 4.28
C LEU A 108 -15.31 -9.09 4.15
N GLN A 109 -14.67 -9.95 3.34
CA GLN A 109 -15.14 -11.30 3.09
C GLN A 109 -14.96 -12.23 4.29
N PRO A 110 -15.85 -13.22 4.48
CA PRO A 110 -15.68 -14.26 5.48
C PRO A 110 -14.33 -14.97 5.33
N GLY A 111 -13.67 -15.27 6.45
CA GLY A 111 -12.37 -15.94 6.44
C GLY A 111 -11.15 -14.99 6.46
N ALA A 112 -11.35 -13.68 6.35
CA ALA A 112 -10.28 -12.71 6.57
C ALA A 112 -9.75 -12.82 8.00
N GLN A 113 -8.42 -12.84 8.16
CA GLN A 113 -7.74 -12.98 9.44
C GLN A 113 -7.02 -11.68 9.80
N HIS A 114 -6.77 -11.47 11.10
CA HIS A 114 -5.95 -10.33 11.51
C HIS A 114 -4.52 -10.47 10.95
N PRO A 115 -3.89 -9.42 10.39
CA PRO A 115 -2.57 -9.52 9.74
C PRO A 115 -1.51 -10.15 10.62
N ARG A 116 -1.55 -9.94 11.94
CA ARG A 116 -0.63 -10.54 12.90
C ARG A 116 -0.56 -12.06 12.80
N GLN A 117 -1.70 -12.74 12.54
CA GLN A 117 -1.73 -14.20 12.39
C GLN A 117 -0.93 -14.68 11.19
N TYR A 118 -0.94 -13.92 10.09
CA TYR A 118 -0.12 -14.26 8.91
C TYR A 118 1.37 -14.04 9.17
N PHE A 119 1.75 -12.99 9.89
CA PHE A 119 3.14 -12.78 10.31
C PHE A 119 3.63 -13.90 11.24
N GLU A 120 2.80 -14.32 12.19
CA GLU A 120 3.12 -15.43 13.11
C GLU A 120 3.24 -16.76 12.36
N LYS A 121 2.31 -17.07 11.44
CA LYS A 121 2.38 -18.26 10.57
C LYS A 121 3.64 -18.25 9.71
N PHE A 122 3.96 -17.13 9.09
CA PHE A 122 5.17 -16.99 8.28
C PHE A 122 6.42 -17.26 9.13
N GLN A 123 6.50 -16.66 10.31
CA GLN A 123 7.64 -16.87 11.23
C GLN A 123 7.73 -18.32 11.69
N ALA A 124 6.61 -18.97 11.99
CA ALA A 124 6.60 -20.40 12.36
C ALA A 124 7.06 -21.30 11.22
N GLN A 125 6.69 -20.99 9.99
CA GLN A 125 7.03 -21.78 8.80
C GLN A 125 8.49 -21.60 8.36
N TYR A 126 9.01 -20.37 8.41
CA TYR A 126 10.33 -20.02 7.84
C TYR A 126 11.41 -19.70 8.87
N GLY A 127 11.09 -19.70 10.16
CA GLY A 127 12.03 -19.36 11.25
C GLY A 127 12.45 -17.89 11.30
N ARG A 128 11.84 -17.01 10.46
CA ARG A 128 12.15 -15.59 10.34
C ARG A 128 10.91 -14.76 9.97
N LYS A 129 10.99 -13.46 10.16
CA LYS A 129 9.97 -12.51 9.66
C LYS A 129 10.07 -12.36 8.14
N PRO A 130 8.97 -11.98 7.44
CA PRO A 130 9.01 -11.67 6.03
C PRO A 130 9.91 -10.46 5.76
N GLN A 131 10.64 -10.49 4.65
CA GLN A 131 11.53 -9.41 4.21
C GLN A 131 10.85 -8.44 3.24
N SER A 132 9.65 -8.74 2.80
CA SER A 132 8.83 -7.85 1.98
C SER A 132 7.35 -8.15 2.17
N ALA A 133 6.53 -7.11 2.21
CA ALA A 133 5.09 -7.24 2.25
C ALA A 133 4.43 -6.23 1.31
N CYS A 134 3.26 -6.56 0.78
CA CYS A 134 2.41 -5.57 0.16
C CYS A 134 0.99 -5.63 0.73
N LEU A 135 0.35 -4.48 0.80
CA LEU A 135 -1.00 -4.32 1.33
C LEU A 135 -1.88 -3.67 0.26
N TRP A 136 -2.92 -4.38 -0.16
CA TRP A 136 -3.95 -3.88 -1.05
C TRP A 136 -5.12 -3.28 -0.25
N ILE A 137 -5.44 -2.02 -0.51
CA ILE A 137 -6.58 -1.31 0.10
C ILE A 137 -7.51 -0.82 -1.02
N GLY A 138 -8.76 -1.26 -0.97
CA GLY A 138 -9.81 -0.86 -1.92
C GLY A 138 -10.30 0.58 -1.73
N PRO A 139 -11.08 1.11 -2.68
CA PRO A 139 -11.78 2.38 -2.53
C PRO A 139 -13.00 2.22 -1.61
N GLU A 140 -13.77 3.30 -1.39
CA GLU A 140 -15.00 3.28 -0.58
C GLU A 140 -16.03 2.23 -1.04
N GLY A 141 -16.05 1.92 -2.34
CA GLY A 141 -16.92 0.89 -2.93
C GLY A 141 -16.31 -0.50 -2.97
N ASP A 142 -15.13 -0.69 -2.37
CA ASP A 142 -14.30 -1.90 -2.44
C ASP A 142 -13.81 -2.21 -3.88
N PHE A 143 -12.93 -3.19 -4.02
CA PHE A 143 -12.56 -3.79 -5.31
C PHE A 143 -13.74 -4.53 -5.93
N THR A 144 -13.77 -4.65 -7.26
CA THR A 144 -14.72 -5.55 -7.92
C THR A 144 -14.38 -7.01 -7.65
N ALA A 145 -15.35 -7.91 -7.81
CA ALA A 145 -15.10 -9.34 -7.63
C ALA A 145 -13.98 -9.87 -8.55
N ALA A 146 -13.86 -9.32 -9.77
CA ALA A 146 -12.82 -9.67 -10.72
C ALA A 146 -11.44 -9.19 -10.24
N GLU A 147 -11.34 -7.97 -9.73
CA GLU A 147 -10.09 -7.43 -9.15
C GLU A 147 -9.66 -8.24 -7.93
N VAL A 148 -10.59 -8.53 -7.00
CA VAL A 148 -10.29 -9.37 -5.82
C VAL A 148 -9.80 -10.74 -6.24
N ALA A 149 -10.46 -11.39 -7.21
CA ALA A 149 -10.04 -12.71 -7.71
C ALA A 149 -8.63 -12.67 -8.32
N ALA A 150 -8.31 -11.64 -9.11
CA ALA A 150 -6.99 -11.47 -9.71
C ALA A 150 -5.90 -11.23 -8.64
N ILE A 151 -6.19 -10.39 -7.64
CA ILE A 151 -5.28 -10.09 -6.53
C ILE A 151 -5.05 -11.34 -5.67
N ALA A 152 -6.11 -12.11 -5.38
CA ALA A 152 -6.01 -13.38 -4.65
C ALA A 152 -5.24 -14.45 -5.44
N ALA A 153 -5.46 -14.55 -6.76
CA ALA A 153 -4.70 -15.46 -7.63
C ALA A 153 -3.20 -15.11 -7.67
N ALA A 154 -2.83 -13.86 -7.45
CA ALA A 154 -1.44 -13.44 -7.27
C ALA A 154 -0.87 -13.76 -5.86
N GLY A 155 -1.65 -14.42 -4.98
CA GLY A 155 -1.23 -14.91 -3.68
C GLY A 155 -1.57 -13.99 -2.51
N ALA A 156 -2.34 -12.93 -2.70
CA ALA A 156 -2.71 -12.03 -1.62
C ALA A 156 -3.68 -12.70 -0.64
N LEU A 157 -3.37 -12.62 0.65
CA LEU A 157 -4.13 -13.21 1.74
C LEU A 157 -5.13 -12.20 2.31
N PRO A 158 -6.40 -12.56 2.51
CA PRO A 158 -7.41 -11.64 3.00
C PRO A 158 -7.20 -11.31 4.47
N ILE A 159 -7.20 -10.02 4.79
CA ILE A 159 -7.05 -9.54 6.16
C ILE A 159 -8.25 -8.70 6.61
N THR A 160 -8.48 -8.70 7.92
CA THR A 160 -9.38 -7.77 8.60
C THR A 160 -8.67 -7.09 9.77
N LEU A 161 -8.97 -5.83 10.00
CA LEU A 161 -8.48 -5.07 11.15
C LEU A 161 -9.47 -5.05 12.33
N GLY A 162 -10.53 -5.85 12.23
CA GLY A 162 -11.53 -5.96 13.30
C GLY A 162 -12.94 -6.19 12.76
N LYS A 163 -13.93 -6.04 13.66
CA LYS A 163 -15.35 -6.29 13.34
C LYS A 163 -16.05 -5.12 12.63
N LEU A 164 -15.44 -3.95 12.66
CA LEU A 164 -16.03 -2.73 12.08
C LEU A 164 -15.50 -2.51 10.66
N VAL A 165 -16.36 -1.97 9.81
CA VAL A 165 -15.96 -1.44 8.51
C VAL A 165 -15.27 -0.09 8.76
N LEU A 166 -13.99 -0.03 8.46
CA LEU A 166 -13.21 1.20 8.62
C LEU A 166 -13.32 2.06 7.37
N ARG A 167 -13.18 3.36 7.53
CA ARG A 167 -13.03 4.27 6.39
C ARG A 167 -11.69 4.02 5.68
N VAL A 168 -11.61 4.36 4.41
CA VAL A 168 -10.43 4.12 3.57
C VAL A 168 -9.17 4.82 4.10
N GLU A 169 -9.32 5.94 4.76
CA GLU A 169 -8.23 6.69 5.37
C GLU A 169 -7.75 6.14 6.72
N THR A 170 -8.50 5.20 7.32
CA THR A 170 -8.15 4.59 8.62
C THR A 170 -7.25 3.39 8.45
#